data_bd522df7892f06d9eb29759da9dd2180
#
_entry.id   bd522df7892f06d9eb29759da9dd2180
#
_cell.length_a   1.000
_cell.length_b   1.000
_cell.length_c   1.000
_cell.angle_alpha   90.00
_cell.angle_beta   90.00
_cell.angle_gamma   90.00
#
_symmetry.space_group_name_H-M   'P 1'
#
loop_
_entity.id
_entity.type
_entity.pdbx_description
1 polymer ?
#
loop_
_entity_poly.entity_id
_entity_poly.type
_entity_poly.pdbx_seq_one_letter_code
_entity_poly.pdbx_strand_id
1 'polypeptide(L)'
;LSRTISSIVADDSLYLKGQTSRHLLEETLVGNSFLHAKRIGKLLYLETVDGEILGIRFGMTGRIIVDGSAPIKFLEYSSDRDEPSWDRFVVHFSDGGSMRIRDPRRLGGVELSPDLSSLGFDLYVITEQELLSVLIGSSRPIKARLMDQSRVAGLGNLLADEILWRSSIDPRRPSDSLSEDEMRTFYRFFLKTINELTSLGGSHMGSLQDHRVGGGLCPKDGIPLERYKVGGRTTYSCPEHQKG
;
A
#
# COMPACT_ATOMS: atom_id res chain seq x y z
N LEU A 1 -12.65 14.34 11.77
CA LEU A 1 -11.57 15.13 12.37
C LEU A 1 -12.15 16.08 13.43
N SER A 2 -11.29 16.60 14.31
CA SER A 2 -11.63 17.58 15.36
C SER A 2 -12.67 17.10 16.40
N ARG A 3 -12.80 15.79 16.56
CA ARG A 3 -13.67 15.16 17.57
C ARG A 3 -12.81 14.70 18.75
N THR A 4 -13.19 15.04 19.98
CA THR A 4 -12.46 14.64 21.17
C THR A 4 -12.54 13.13 21.38
N ILE A 5 -11.40 12.49 21.57
CA ILE A 5 -11.27 11.07 21.85
C ILE A 5 -11.62 10.82 23.32
N SER A 6 -12.65 10.00 23.58
CA SER A 6 -13.09 9.67 24.92
C SER A 6 -12.44 8.40 25.48
N SER A 7 -12.20 7.42 24.61
CA SER A 7 -11.53 6.17 24.99
C SER A 7 -11.01 5.43 23.76
N ILE A 8 -10.13 4.45 23.99
CA ILE A 8 -9.62 3.56 22.94
C ILE A 8 -9.75 2.10 23.37
N VAL A 9 -9.84 1.19 22.40
CA VAL A 9 -9.70 -0.25 22.58
C VAL A 9 -8.56 -0.74 21.70
N ALA A 10 -7.54 -1.33 22.30
CA ALA A 10 -6.33 -1.81 21.65
C ALA A 10 -5.82 -3.10 22.35
N ASP A 11 -6.71 -4.10 22.44
CA ASP A 11 -6.46 -5.34 23.19
C ASP A 11 -5.58 -6.33 22.43
N ASP A 12 -5.46 -6.17 21.09
CA ASP A 12 -4.62 -7.01 20.23
C ASP A 12 -3.18 -6.48 20.20
N SER A 13 -2.34 -6.89 21.14
CA SER A 13 -0.94 -6.44 21.24
C SER A 13 -0.12 -6.76 19.98
N LEU A 14 -0.47 -7.81 19.21
CA LEU A 14 0.19 -8.14 17.94
C LEU A 14 -0.13 -7.12 16.84
N TYR A 15 -1.22 -6.38 17.00
CA TYR A 15 -1.61 -5.34 16.06
C TYR A 15 -0.91 -3.99 16.31
N LEU A 16 -0.36 -3.81 17.53
CA LEU A 16 0.45 -2.65 17.89
C LEU A 16 1.89 -2.83 17.40
N LYS A 17 2.45 -1.81 16.75
CA LYS A 17 3.78 -1.87 16.12
C LYS A 17 4.77 -0.92 16.81
N GLY A 18 6.05 -1.17 16.57
CA GLY A 18 7.13 -0.37 17.17
C GLY A 18 7.10 -0.45 18.69
N GLN A 19 7.22 0.70 19.34
CA GLN A 19 7.16 0.86 20.80
C GLN A 19 5.73 1.13 21.32
N THR A 20 4.71 0.97 20.44
CA THR A 20 3.32 1.27 20.79
C THR A 20 2.76 0.25 21.77
N SER A 21 2.19 0.74 22.86
CA SER A 21 1.43 -0.06 23.81
C SER A 21 0.04 0.53 24.00
N ARG A 22 -0.90 -0.26 24.54
CA ARG A 22 -2.23 0.24 24.87
C ARG A 22 -2.15 1.43 25.82
N HIS A 23 -1.35 1.34 26.87
CA HIS A 23 -1.17 2.41 27.84
C HIS A 23 -0.68 3.71 27.20
N LEU A 24 0.36 3.62 26.34
CA LEU A 24 0.90 4.78 25.63
C LEU A 24 -0.16 5.40 24.69
N LEU A 25 -0.96 4.57 24.00
CA LEU A 25 -2.08 5.05 23.17
C LEU A 25 -3.13 5.79 24.01
N GLU A 26 -3.50 5.26 25.18
CA GLU A 26 -4.46 5.89 26.08
C GLU A 26 -3.93 7.25 26.57
N GLU A 27 -2.70 7.31 27.04
CA GLU A 27 -2.06 8.56 27.51
C GLU A 27 -1.95 9.62 26.42
N THR A 28 -1.64 9.21 25.18
CA THR A 28 -1.40 10.15 24.08
C THR A 28 -2.69 10.63 23.43
N LEU A 29 -3.68 9.75 23.30
CA LEU A 29 -4.85 10.03 22.45
C LEU A 29 -6.09 10.44 23.23
N VAL A 30 -6.32 9.92 24.45
CA VAL A 30 -7.54 10.25 25.21
C VAL A 30 -7.53 11.71 25.65
N GLY A 31 -8.63 12.41 25.41
CA GLY A 31 -8.74 13.85 25.64
C GLY A 31 -8.24 14.71 24.46
N ASN A 32 -7.51 14.13 23.51
CA ASN A 32 -7.01 14.78 22.31
C ASN A 32 -8.02 14.66 21.13
N SER A 33 -7.68 15.23 19.99
CA SER A 33 -8.45 15.07 18.75
C SER A 33 -7.52 15.04 17.55
N PHE A 34 -7.96 14.36 16.46
CA PHE A 34 -7.21 14.35 15.21
C PHE A 34 -7.48 15.62 14.40
N LEU A 35 -6.43 16.35 14.07
CA LEU A 35 -6.47 17.58 13.28
C LEU A 35 -6.38 17.28 11.79
N HIS A 36 -5.44 16.42 11.41
CA HIS A 36 -5.18 16.08 10.01
C HIS A 36 -5.17 14.56 9.78
N ALA A 37 -5.60 14.17 8.59
CA ALA A 37 -5.45 12.82 8.07
C ALA A 37 -4.65 12.91 6.76
N LYS A 38 -3.52 12.24 6.70
CA LYS A 38 -2.60 12.26 5.55
C LYS A 38 -2.17 10.85 5.21
N ARG A 39 -1.63 10.64 4.00
CA ARG A 39 -1.14 9.35 3.54
C ARG A 39 0.24 9.49 2.91
N ILE A 40 1.09 8.53 3.17
CA ILE A 40 2.32 8.29 2.41
C ILE A 40 2.43 6.78 2.11
N GLY A 41 2.51 6.42 0.85
CA GLY A 41 2.51 5.03 0.42
C GLY A 41 1.28 4.26 0.95
N LYS A 42 1.53 3.23 1.74
CA LYS A 42 0.51 2.36 2.36
C LYS A 42 0.24 2.71 3.83
N LEU A 43 0.74 3.84 4.29
CA LEU A 43 0.55 4.35 5.64
C LEU A 43 -0.47 5.50 5.59
N LEU A 44 -1.61 5.34 6.25
CA LEU A 44 -2.46 6.43 6.70
C LEU A 44 -1.90 6.93 8.03
N TYR A 45 -1.76 8.22 8.21
CA TYR A 45 -1.43 8.77 9.50
C TYR A 45 -2.34 9.93 9.89
N LEU A 46 -2.71 9.93 11.16
CA LEU A 46 -3.57 10.91 11.79
C LEU A 46 -2.72 11.74 12.75
N GLU A 47 -2.69 13.04 12.54
CA GLU A 47 -1.97 13.99 13.36
C GLU A 47 -2.92 14.57 14.39
N THR A 48 -2.56 14.54 15.66
CA THR A 48 -3.34 15.12 16.75
C THR A 48 -3.14 16.63 16.84
N VAL A 49 -3.98 17.32 17.61
CA VAL A 49 -3.82 18.76 17.88
C VAL A 49 -2.47 19.07 18.54
N ASP A 50 -1.97 18.18 19.39
CA ASP A 50 -0.68 18.31 20.07
C ASP A 50 0.52 17.89 19.20
N GLY A 51 0.28 17.48 17.96
CA GLY A 51 1.34 17.12 17.00
C GLY A 51 1.76 15.65 17.04
N GLU A 52 1.16 14.83 17.89
CA GLU A 52 1.43 13.39 17.91
C GLU A 52 0.83 12.68 16.70
N ILE A 53 1.50 11.64 16.22
CA ILE A 53 1.12 10.94 15.00
C ILE A 53 0.70 9.50 15.30
N LEU A 54 -0.52 9.15 14.88
CA LEU A 54 -1.00 7.76 14.86
C LEU A 54 -0.92 7.22 13.43
N GLY A 55 -0.03 6.27 13.18
CA GLY A 55 0.11 5.57 11.91
C GLY A 55 -0.75 4.32 11.85
N ILE A 56 -1.38 4.09 10.70
CA ILE A 56 -2.27 2.95 10.44
C ILE A 56 -1.87 2.29 9.13
N ARG A 57 -1.53 0.99 9.17
CA ARG A 57 -1.30 0.15 7.99
C ARG A 57 -2.42 -0.88 7.88
N PHE A 58 -3.10 -0.91 6.75
CA PHE A 58 -4.26 -1.80 6.55
C PHE A 58 -3.88 -3.24 6.15
N GLY A 59 -2.65 -3.46 5.69
CA GLY A 59 -2.28 -4.75 5.10
C GLY A 59 -3.11 -5.05 3.84
N MET A 60 -3.62 -6.28 3.73
CA MET A 60 -4.46 -6.71 2.60
C MET A 60 -5.95 -6.82 2.97
N THR A 61 -6.28 -6.86 4.27
CA THR A 61 -7.65 -7.14 4.74
C THR A 61 -8.19 -6.10 5.71
N GLY A 62 -7.34 -5.12 6.08
CA GLY A 62 -7.72 -4.05 6.98
C GLY A 62 -8.59 -3.00 6.28
N ARG A 63 -9.60 -2.51 7.00
CA ARG A 63 -10.45 -1.39 6.58
C ARG A 63 -10.75 -0.46 7.76
N ILE A 64 -10.95 0.80 7.45
CA ILE A 64 -11.41 1.80 8.40
C ILE A 64 -12.94 1.90 8.33
N ILE A 65 -13.58 2.01 9.49
CA ILE A 65 -15.01 2.20 9.65
C ILE A 65 -15.21 3.40 10.57
N VAL A 66 -15.91 4.42 10.11
CA VAL A 66 -16.20 5.62 10.89
C VAL A 66 -17.71 5.74 11.04
N ASP A 67 -18.20 5.79 12.28
CA ASP A 67 -19.62 5.87 12.62
C ASP A 67 -20.47 4.83 11.89
N GLY A 68 -19.97 3.60 11.83
CA GLY A 68 -20.62 2.47 11.14
C GLY A 68 -20.50 2.49 9.62
N SER A 69 -19.90 3.52 9.02
CA SER A 69 -19.73 3.63 7.57
C SER A 69 -18.27 3.34 7.16
N ALA A 70 -18.12 2.52 6.13
CA ALA A 70 -16.82 2.27 5.50
C ALA A 70 -16.81 2.90 4.10
N PRO A 71 -15.78 3.73 3.76
CA PRO A 71 -15.67 4.33 2.43
C PRO A 71 -15.45 3.29 1.32
N ILE A 72 -14.82 2.15 1.67
CA ILE A 72 -14.62 1.00 0.78
C ILE A 72 -15.58 -0.09 1.25
N LYS A 73 -16.59 -0.39 0.44
CA LYS A 73 -17.62 -1.40 0.76
C LYS A 73 -17.11 -2.82 0.55
N PHE A 74 -16.24 -3.03 -0.44
CA PHE A 74 -15.73 -4.34 -0.81
C PHE A 74 -14.19 -4.33 -0.85
N LEU A 75 -13.57 -5.35 -0.27
CA LEU A 75 -12.14 -5.62 -0.34
C LEU A 75 -11.95 -7.04 -0.89
N GLU A 76 -11.22 -7.19 -1.98
CA GLU A 76 -11.02 -8.46 -2.70
C GLU A 76 -10.54 -9.61 -1.80
N TYR A 77 -9.69 -9.30 -0.82
CA TYR A 77 -9.09 -10.31 0.07
C TYR A 77 -9.69 -10.33 1.47
N SER A 78 -10.79 -9.62 1.70
CA SER A 78 -11.43 -9.52 3.01
C SER A 78 -12.88 -9.98 2.94
N SER A 79 -13.45 -10.29 4.11
CA SER A 79 -14.88 -10.58 4.25
C SER A 79 -15.68 -9.29 4.38
N ASP A 80 -16.87 -9.27 3.82
CA ASP A 80 -17.87 -8.21 3.97
C ASP A 80 -18.71 -8.35 5.24
N ARG A 81 -18.52 -9.45 6.00
CA ARG A 81 -19.24 -9.70 7.26
C ARG A 81 -18.97 -8.56 8.25
N ASP A 82 -20.02 -8.11 8.89
CA ASP A 82 -19.92 -7.21 10.04
C ASP A 82 -19.63 -8.03 11.31
N GLU A 83 -18.35 -8.28 11.56
CA GLU A 83 -17.86 -9.11 12.65
C GLU A 83 -16.99 -8.27 13.60
N PRO A 84 -17.57 -7.81 14.75
CA PRO A 84 -16.84 -6.96 15.69
C PRO A 84 -15.60 -7.59 16.29
N SER A 85 -15.53 -8.92 16.38
CA SER A 85 -14.34 -9.65 16.88
C SER A 85 -13.10 -9.44 16.00
N TRP A 86 -13.26 -8.88 14.79
CA TRP A 86 -12.17 -8.49 13.90
C TRP A 86 -11.74 -7.04 14.05
N ASP A 87 -12.36 -6.25 14.93
CA ASP A 87 -11.94 -4.91 15.23
C ASP A 87 -10.65 -4.96 16.08
N ARG A 88 -9.54 -4.48 15.51
CA ARG A 88 -8.20 -4.57 16.12
C ARG A 88 -7.82 -3.32 16.87
N PHE A 89 -8.40 -2.21 16.48
CA PHE A 89 -8.20 -0.91 17.11
C PHE A 89 -9.48 -0.09 16.99
N VAL A 90 -9.92 0.48 18.10
CA VAL A 90 -11.13 1.31 18.13
C VAL A 90 -10.84 2.60 18.89
N VAL A 91 -11.28 3.71 18.32
CA VAL A 91 -11.33 5.03 18.95
C VAL A 91 -12.78 5.40 19.15
N HIS A 92 -13.17 5.70 20.37
CA HIS A 92 -14.48 6.28 20.69
C HIS A 92 -14.36 7.79 20.87
N PHE A 93 -15.33 8.52 20.37
CA PHE A 93 -15.40 9.97 20.49
C PHE A 93 -16.43 10.41 21.54
N SER A 94 -16.23 11.58 22.13
CA SER A 94 -17.10 12.13 23.18
C SER A 94 -18.54 12.40 22.72
N ASP A 95 -18.75 12.53 21.40
CA ASP A 95 -20.06 12.71 20.79
C ASP A 95 -20.82 11.39 20.54
N GLY A 96 -20.28 10.26 20.97
CA GLY A 96 -20.85 8.92 20.83
C GLY A 96 -20.46 8.18 19.54
N GLY A 97 -19.72 8.82 18.63
CA GLY A 97 -19.21 8.16 17.41
C GLY A 97 -17.96 7.33 17.65
N SER A 98 -17.51 6.63 16.60
CA SER A 98 -16.31 5.80 16.67
C SER A 98 -15.56 5.72 15.35
N MET A 99 -14.25 5.46 15.45
CA MET A 99 -13.41 5.01 14.33
C MET A 99 -12.86 3.62 14.67
N ARG A 100 -13.05 2.66 13.78
CA ARG A 100 -12.63 1.26 13.97
C ARG A 100 -11.74 0.80 12.82
N ILE A 101 -10.68 0.07 13.16
CA ILE A 101 -9.84 -0.63 12.19
C ILE A 101 -10.16 -2.12 12.30
N ARG A 102 -10.83 -2.63 11.27
CA ARG A 102 -11.22 -4.03 11.16
C ARG A 102 -10.26 -4.77 10.25
N ASP A 103 -9.62 -5.82 10.78
CA ASP A 103 -8.67 -6.63 10.02
C ASP A 103 -8.75 -8.11 10.46
N PRO A 104 -9.50 -8.95 9.72
CA PRO A 104 -9.68 -10.36 10.08
C PRO A 104 -8.36 -11.13 10.11
N ARG A 105 -7.40 -10.80 9.25
CA ARG A 105 -6.13 -11.55 9.10
C ARG A 105 -4.97 -10.97 9.90
N ARG A 106 -5.14 -9.84 10.59
CA ARG A 106 -4.09 -9.14 11.36
C ARG A 106 -2.83 -8.80 10.55
N LEU A 107 -3.01 -8.45 9.28
CA LEU A 107 -1.89 -8.11 8.37
C LEU A 107 -1.49 -6.63 8.43
N GLY A 108 -2.33 -5.82 9.02
CA GLY A 108 -2.08 -4.41 9.28
C GLY A 108 -1.42 -4.14 10.63
N GLY A 109 -1.57 -2.92 11.08
CA GLY A 109 -1.09 -2.50 12.41
C GLY A 109 -1.27 -1.02 12.66
N VAL A 110 -1.18 -0.68 13.94
CA VAL A 110 -1.24 0.68 14.46
C VAL A 110 0.07 1.00 15.17
N GLU A 111 0.60 2.20 14.96
CA GLU A 111 1.90 2.63 15.48
C GLU A 111 1.84 4.11 15.89
N LEU A 112 2.22 4.44 17.13
CA LEU A 112 2.45 5.82 17.53
C LEU A 112 3.81 6.29 17.03
N SER A 113 3.86 7.54 16.55
CA SER A 113 5.06 8.22 16.08
C SER A 113 5.88 7.36 15.10
N PRO A 114 5.25 6.81 14.01
CA PRO A 114 5.96 6.01 13.03
C PRO A 114 7.06 6.83 12.35
N ASP A 115 8.19 6.18 12.07
CA ASP A 115 9.28 6.82 11.32
C ASP A 115 8.86 7.06 9.86
N LEU A 116 8.37 8.25 9.57
CA LEU A 116 7.99 8.67 8.21
C LEU A 116 9.21 8.86 7.32
N SER A 117 10.40 9.14 7.88
CA SER A 117 11.62 9.36 7.11
C SER A 117 12.18 8.06 6.49
N SER A 118 11.77 6.92 7.01
CA SER A 118 12.11 5.60 6.46
C SER A 118 11.38 5.26 5.14
N LEU A 119 10.36 6.05 4.78
CA LEU A 119 9.59 5.87 3.56
C LEU A 119 10.20 6.68 2.41
N GLY A 120 10.27 6.06 1.23
CA GLY A 120 10.72 6.71 0.01
C GLY A 120 9.66 7.63 -0.62
N PHE A 121 9.90 8.01 -1.86
CA PHE A 121 8.98 8.87 -2.62
C PHE A 121 7.59 8.25 -2.74
N ASP A 122 6.57 9.02 -2.45
CA ASP A 122 5.19 8.55 -2.61
C ASP A 122 4.84 8.35 -4.09
N LEU A 123 4.29 7.18 -4.41
CA LEU A 123 3.99 6.78 -5.79
C LEU A 123 3.06 7.73 -6.57
N TYR A 124 2.24 8.54 -5.87
CA TYR A 124 1.30 9.45 -6.53
C TYR A 124 1.91 10.81 -6.90
N VAL A 125 3.04 11.17 -6.29
CA VAL A 125 3.68 12.48 -6.50
C VAL A 125 5.13 12.39 -6.95
N ILE A 126 5.70 11.17 -7.04
CA ILE A 126 7.07 10.95 -7.50
C ILE A 126 7.27 11.52 -8.92
N THR A 127 8.28 12.33 -9.09
CA THR A 127 8.69 12.88 -10.38
C THR A 127 9.52 11.88 -11.20
N GLU A 128 9.66 12.14 -12.50
CA GLU A 128 10.53 11.32 -13.37
C GLU A 128 11.97 11.28 -12.87
N GLN A 129 12.51 12.45 -12.45
CA GLN A 129 13.87 12.55 -11.93
C GLN A 129 14.06 11.76 -10.63
N GLU A 130 13.09 11.81 -9.73
CA GLU A 130 13.13 11.04 -8.48
C GLU A 130 13.04 9.54 -8.77
N LEU A 131 12.14 9.10 -9.66
CA LEU A 131 12.03 7.70 -10.04
C LEU A 131 13.32 7.20 -10.72
N LEU A 132 13.92 8.01 -11.59
CA LEU A 132 15.23 7.73 -12.19
C LEU A 132 16.30 7.59 -11.10
N SER A 133 16.35 8.47 -10.12
CA SER A 133 17.30 8.40 -9.00
C SER A 133 17.14 7.13 -8.16
N VAL A 134 15.94 6.61 -8.07
CA VAL A 134 15.67 5.31 -7.41
C VAL A 134 16.25 4.15 -8.19
N LEU A 135 16.23 4.18 -9.50
CA LEU A 135 16.63 3.05 -10.36
C LEU A 135 18.13 3.04 -10.68
N ILE A 136 18.75 4.21 -10.87
CA ILE A 136 20.17 4.35 -11.20
C ILE A 136 21.07 3.78 -10.09
N GLY A 137 22.21 3.19 -10.50
CA GLY A 137 23.25 2.70 -9.59
C GLY A 137 22.86 1.48 -8.78
N SER A 138 21.92 0.69 -9.28
CA SER A 138 21.50 -0.54 -8.63
C SER A 138 21.30 -1.67 -9.64
N SER A 139 22.11 -2.70 -9.54
CA SER A 139 21.97 -3.94 -10.33
C SER A 139 20.87 -4.87 -9.82
N ARG A 140 20.12 -4.49 -8.78
CA ARG A 140 18.98 -5.28 -8.29
C ARG A 140 17.89 -5.33 -9.36
N PRO A 141 17.12 -6.45 -9.45
CA PRO A 141 15.95 -6.52 -10.33
C PRO A 141 15.03 -5.31 -10.17
N ILE A 142 14.61 -4.71 -11.30
CA ILE A 142 13.79 -3.49 -11.30
C ILE A 142 12.52 -3.65 -10.47
N LYS A 143 11.84 -4.79 -10.55
CA LYS A 143 10.67 -5.06 -9.71
C LYS A 143 10.99 -5.00 -8.22
N ALA A 144 12.09 -5.61 -7.79
CA ALA A 144 12.49 -5.62 -6.38
C ALA A 144 12.83 -4.20 -5.90
N ARG A 145 13.45 -3.40 -6.75
CA ARG A 145 13.81 -2.00 -6.47
C ARG A 145 12.58 -1.12 -6.33
N LEU A 146 11.63 -1.26 -7.23
CA LEU A 146 10.36 -0.53 -7.22
C LEU A 146 9.48 -0.86 -6.00
N MET A 147 9.51 -2.12 -5.54
CA MET A 147 8.69 -2.57 -4.40
C MET A 147 9.31 -2.25 -3.03
N ASP A 148 10.53 -1.74 -2.99
CA ASP A 148 11.19 -1.30 -1.77
C ASP A 148 10.54 -0.01 -1.27
N GLN A 149 9.78 -0.11 -0.15
CA GLN A 149 9.01 1.01 0.39
C GLN A 149 9.88 2.16 0.88
N SER A 150 11.17 1.91 1.15
CA SER A 150 12.14 2.97 1.45
C SER A 150 12.62 3.72 0.20
N ARG A 151 12.18 3.31 -0.99
CA ARG A 151 12.50 3.91 -2.28
C ARG A 151 11.27 4.47 -2.96
N VAL A 152 10.24 3.63 -3.15
CA VAL A 152 8.94 4.02 -3.71
C VAL A 152 7.85 3.58 -2.75
N ALA A 153 7.39 4.51 -1.94
CA ALA A 153 6.32 4.25 -0.99
C ALA A 153 4.98 4.06 -1.71
N GLY A 154 4.31 2.93 -1.43
CA GLY A 154 2.99 2.63 -1.97
C GLY A 154 2.96 1.55 -3.04
N LEU A 155 4.02 1.37 -3.82
CA LEU A 155 4.04 0.38 -4.88
C LEU A 155 3.96 -1.05 -4.30
N GLY A 156 2.96 -1.80 -4.74
CA GLY A 156 2.73 -3.19 -4.34
C GLY A 156 3.00 -4.19 -5.46
N ASN A 157 2.91 -5.49 -5.12
CA ASN A 157 3.24 -6.57 -6.04
C ASN A 157 2.41 -6.57 -7.32
N LEU A 158 1.07 -6.41 -7.21
CA LEU A 158 0.17 -6.39 -8.35
C LEU A 158 0.46 -5.21 -9.26
N LEU A 159 0.59 -4.03 -8.67
CA LEU A 159 0.85 -2.79 -9.40
C LEU A 159 2.23 -2.80 -10.08
N ALA A 160 3.25 -3.38 -9.43
CA ALA A 160 4.57 -3.51 -10.03
C ALA A 160 4.56 -4.42 -11.27
N ASP A 161 3.88 -5.58 -11.20
CA ASP A 161 3.75 -6.47 -12.36
C ASP A 161 2.97 -5.81 -13.49
N GLU A 162 1.85 -5.14 -13.18
CA GLU A 162 1.03 -4.45 -14.18
C GLU A 162 1.81 -3.34 -14.90
N ILE A 163 2.55 -2.49 -14.16
CA ILE A 163 3.35 -1.41 -14.75
C ILE A 163 4.45 -1.98 -15.65
N LEU A 164 5.19 -2.98 -15.18
CA LEU A 164 6.28 -3.61 -15.94
C LEU A 164 5.75 -4.33 -17.17
N TRP A 165 4.61 -5.00 -17.06
CA TRP A 165 3.94 -5.64 -18.20
C TRP A 165 3.48 -4.61 -19.24
N ARG A 166 2.86 -3.52 -18.84
CA ARG A 166 2.41 -2.45 -19.77
C ARG A 166 3.59 -1.75 -20.45
N SER A 167 4.70 -1.58 -19.73
CA SER A 167 5.92 -0.95 -20.26
C SER A 167 6.85 -1.89 -21.00
N SER A 168 6.50 -3.19 -21.10
CA SER A 168 7.26 -4.23 -21.81
C SER A 168 8.68 -4.44 -21.23
N ILE A 169 8.85 -4.30 -19.90
CA ILE A 169 10.13 -4.47 -19.20
C ILE A 169 10.10 -5.77 -18.40
N ASP A 170 11.16 -6.61 -18.55
CA ASP A 170 11.32 -7.81 -17.73
C ASP A 170 11.52 -7.43 -16.25
N PRO A 171 10.70 -7.96 -15.32
CA PRO A 171 10.84 -7.71 -13.88
C PRO A 171 12.20 -8.07 -13.27
N ARG A 172 12.97 -8.96 -13.92
CA ARG A 172 14.32 -9.42 -13.50
C ARG A 172 15.42 -8.48 -13.96
N ARG A 173 15.15 -7.64 -14.94
CA ARG A 173 16.15 -6.75 -15.52
C ARG A 173 16.82 -5.87 -14.47
N PRO A 174 18.14 -5.66 -14.48
CA PRO A 174 18.83 -4.72 -13.59
C PRO A 174 18.20 -3.33 -13.68
N SER A 175 17.93 -2.70 -12.53
CA SER A 175 17.20 -1.42 -12.52
C SER A 175 17.96 -0.28 -13.19
N ASP A 176 19.30 -0.33 -13.23
CA ASP A 176 20.17 0.67 -13.87
C ASP A 176 20.45 0.40 -15.36
N SER A 177 19.85 -0.65 -15.94
CA SER A 177 20.08 -1.01 -17.34
C SER A 177 19.11 -0.37 -18.33
N LEU A 178 18.12 0.41 -17.85
CA LEU A 178 17.19 1.08 -18.73
C LEU A 178 17.87 2.23 -19.48
N SER A 179 17.68 2.30 -20.80
CA SER A 179 18.04 3.47 -21.59
C SER A 179 17.15 4.68 -21.23
N GLU A 180 17.58 5.88 -21.62
CA GLU A 180 16.76 7.08 -21.37
C GLU A 180 15.38 7.00 -22.02
N ASP A 181 15.25 6.41 -23.23
CA ASP A 181 13.97 6.27 -23.92
C ASP A 181 13.07 5.26 -23.25
N GLU A 182 13.63 4.15 -22.77
CA GLU A 182 12.92 3.15 -21.97
C GLU A 182 12.45 3.77 -20.64
N MET A 183 13.29 4.58 -20.01
CA MET A 183 12.93 5.25 -18.76
C MET A 183 11.77 6.23 -18.93
N ARG A 184 11.81 7.06 -19.99
CA ARG A 184 10.68 7.94 -20.35
C ARG A 184 9.38 7.18 -20.61
N THR A 185 9.50 6.09 -21.33
CA THR A 185 8.36 5.21 -21.65
C THR A 185 7.82 4.54 -20.37
N PHE A 186 8.72 4.03 -19.53
CA PHE A 186 8.38 3.43 -18.25
C PHE A 186 7.65 4.42 -17.33
N TYR A 187 8.18 5.64 -17.16
CA TYR A 187 7.56 6.67 -16.33
C TYR A 187 6.15 7.03 -16.81
N ARG A 188 5.95 7.16 -18.12
CA ARG A 188 4.63 7.40 -18.72
C ARG A 188 3.64 6.28 -18.38
N PHE A 189 4.04 5.01 -18.50
CA PHE A 189 3.19 3.88 -18.12
C PHE A 189 2.98 3.80 -16.60
N PHE A 190 3.99 4.13 -15.81
CA PHE A 190 3.92 4.21 -14.36
C PHE A 190 2.79 5.17 -13.93
N LEU A 191 2.82 6.41 -14.38
CA LEU A 191 1.79 7.39 -14.05
C LEU A 191 0.40 6.99 -14.58
N LYS A 192 0.34 6.58 -15.85
CA LYS A 192 -0.93 6.19 -16.48
C LYS A 192 -1.58 5.03 -15.72
N THR A 193 -0.81 4.00 -15.38
CA THR A 193 -1.33 2.82 -14.68
C THR A 193 -1.82 3.17 -13.28
N ILE A 194 -1.06 3.98 -12.53
CA ILE A 194 -1.46 4.41 -11.19
C ILE A 194 -2.78 5.18 -11.24
N ASN A 195 -2.89 6.18 -12.12
CA ASN A 195 -4.09 7.02 -12.23
C ASN A 195 -5.32 6.19 -12.65
N GLU A 196 -5.16 5.34 -13.66
CA GLU A 196 -6.22 4.46 -14.15
C GLU A 196 -6.71 3.50 -13.07
N LEU A 197 -5.79 2.73 -12.45
CA LEU A 197 -6.19 1.74 -11.46
C LEU A 197 -6.73 2.38 -10.18
N THR A 198 -6.26 3.56 -9.81
CA THR A 198 -6.83 4.31 -8.69
C THR A 198 -8.28 4.70 -8.97
N SER A 199 -8.58 5.18 -10.19
CA SER A 199 -9.95 5.55 -10.57
C SER A 199 -10.89 4.35 -10.66
N LEU A 200 -10.36 3.16 -10.97
CA LEU A 200 -11.12 1.90 -11.04
C LEU A 200 -11.30 1.21 -9.68
N GLY A 201 -10.66 1.69 -8.60
CA GLY A 201 -10.83 1.13 -7.26
C GLY A 201 -9.62 0.37 -6.73
N GLY A 202 -8.52 0.27 -7.47
CA GLY A 202 -7.25 -0.27 -6.97
C GLY A 202 -6.51 -1.22 -7.90
N SER A 203 -5.38 -1.71 -7.43
CA SER A 203 -4.45 -2.54 -8.23
C SER A 203 -5.01 -3.88 -8.69
N HIS A 204 -6.10 -4.36 -8.09
CA HIS A 204 -6.80 -5.58 -8.49
C HIS A 204 -7.61 -5.40 -9.80
N MET A 205 -7.80 -4.17 -10.26
CA MET A 205 -8.47 -3.84 -11.52
C MET A 205 -7.51 -3.84 -12.72
N GLY A 206 -6.26 -4.25 -12.55
CA GLY A 206 -5.27 -4.33 -13.62
C GLY A 206 -5.59 -5.40 -14.64
N SER A 207 -5.23 -5.15 -15.91
CA SER A 207 -5.50 -6.07 -17.03
C SER A 207 -4.78 -7.42 -16.90
N LEU A 208 -3.63 -7.44 -16.21
CA LEU A 208 -2.87 -8.65 -15.95
C LEU A 208 -3.46 -9.48 -14.80
N GLN A 209 -4.30 -8.90 -13.95
CA GLN A 209 -4.72 -9.51 -12.67
C GLN A 209 -5.39 -10.87 -12.85
N ASP A 210 -6.38 -10.97 -13.69
CA ASP A 210 -7.14 -12.23 -13.93
C ASP A 210 -6.28 -13.33 -14.58
N HIS A 211 -5.17 -12.93 -15.19
CA HIS A 211 -4.22 -13.83 -15.84
C HIS A 211 -3.09 -14.32 -14.92
N ARG A 212 -3.00 -13.81 -13.69
CA ARG A 212 -1.98 -14.16 -12.68
C ARG A 212 -2.29 -15.49 -11.99
N VAL A 213 -2.55 -16.51 -12.76
CA VAL A 213 -2.87 -17.88 -12.34
C VAL A 213 -1.91 -18.88 -12.98
N GLY A 214 -1.88 -20.11 -12.48
CA GLY A 214 -1.10 -21.17 -13.12
C GLY A 214 -1.62 -21.45 -14.53
N GLY A 215 -0.75 -21.33 -15.55
CA GLY A 215 -1.13 -21.48 -16.95
C GLY A 215 -1.86 -20.27 -17.57
N GLY A 216 -1.93 -19.14 -16.85
CA GLY A 216 -2.53 -17.92 -17.37
C GLY A 216 -1.84 -17.42 -18.62
N LEU A 217 -2.62 -16.90 -19.58
CA LEU A 217 -2.12 -16.37 -20.84
C LEU A 217 -1.92 -14.86 -20.76
N CYS A 218 -0.92 -14.35 -21.47
CA CYS A 218 -0.72 -12.91 -21.62
C CYS A 218 -1.91 -12.29 -22.35
N PRO A 219 -2.61 -11.29 -21.76
CA PRO A 219 -3.75 -10.68 -22.44
C PRO A 219 -3.37 -9.88 -23.70
N LYS A 220 -2.07 -9.59 -23.90
CA LYS A 220 -1.56 -8.88 -25.06
C LYS A 220 -1.15 -9.82 -26.18
N ASP A 221 -0.43 -10.90 -25.86
CA ASP A 221 0.20 -11.79 -26.84
C ASP A 221 -0.46 -13.18 -26.94
N GLY A 222 -1.32 -13.53 -25.98
CA GLY A 222 -2.01 -14.84 -25.96
C GLY A 222 -1.14 -16.02 -25.59
N ILE A 223 0.14 -15.81 -25.19
CA ILE A 223 1.07 -16.88 -24.81
C ILE A 223 1.10 -17.09 -23.31
N PRO A 224 1.54 -18.27 -22.81
CA PRO A 224 1.63 -18.53 -21.38
C PRO A 224 2.55 -17.53 -20.66
N LEU A 225 2.07 -17.01 -19.55
CA LEU A 225 2.88 -16.18 -18.64
C LEU A 225 3.89 -17.07 -17.89
N GLU A 226 5.11 -16.57 -17.76
CA GLU A 226 6.09 -17.13 -16.83
C GLU A 226 5.71 -16.76 -15.39
N ARG A 227 5.90 -17.73 -14.48
CA ARG A 227 5.69 -17.55 -13.03
C ARG A 227 6.96 -17.89 -12.27
N TYR A 228 7.51 -16.90 -11.58
CA TYR A 228 8.75 -17.02 -10.77
C TYR A 228 8.71 -16.07 -9.58
N LYS A 229 9.85 -15.92 -8.86
CA LYS A 229 9.98 -14.98 -7.74
C LYS A 229 11.01 -13.90 -8.04
N VAL A 230 10.66 -12.65 -7.75
CA VAL A 230 11.57 -11.50 -7.75
C VAL A 230 11.43 -10.78 -6.41
N GLY A 231 12.53 -10.57 -5.70
CA GLY A 231 12.51 -9.94 -4.37
C GLY A 231 11.62 -10.68 -3.35
N GLY A 232 11.55 -12.02 -3.45
CA GLY A 232 10.71 -12.85 -2.60
C GLY A 232 9.20 -12.84 -2.94
N ARG A 233 8.78 -12.12 -3.98
CA ARG A 233 7.38 -11.99 -4.39
C ARG A 233 7.09 -12.74 -5.68
N THR A 234 5.96 -13.47 -5.70
CA THR A 234 5.47 -14.11 -6.92
C THR A 234 5.27 -13.07 -8.02
N THR A 235 5.87 -13.35 -9.17
CA THR A 235 5.91 -12.47 -10.34
C THR A 235 5.32 -13.21 -11.52
N TYR A 236 4.57 -12.49 -12.32
CA TYR A 236 4.08 -12.96 -13.62
C TYR A 236 4.58 -12.01 -14.70
N SER A 237 5.17 -12.54 -15.77
CA SER A 237 5.63 -11.76 -16.92
C SER A 237 5.40 -12.49 -18.22
N CYS A 238 5.32 -11.75 -19.30
CA CYS A 238 5.22 -12.30 -20.64
C CYS A 238 6.62 -12.45 -21.25
N PRO A 239 7.08 -13.66 -21.61
CA PRO A 239 8.40 -13.86 -22.20
C PRO A 239 8.51 -13.30 -23.64
N GLU A 240 7.40 -12.98 -24.29
CA GLU A 240 7.40 -12.45 -25.66
C GLU A 240 7.68 -10.95 -25.72
N HIS A 241 6.95 -10.11 -24.97
CA HIS A 241 7.14 -8.67 -25.08
C HIS A 241 7.89 -8.02 -23.90
N GLN A 242 8.01 -8.68 -22.75
CA GLN A 242 8.84 -8.18 -21.64
C GLN A 242 10.28 -8.73 -21.79
N LYS A 243 11.10 -8.03 -22.54
CA LYS A 243 12.51 -8.43 -22.80
C LYS A 243 13.47 -7.75 -21.85
N GLY A 244 14.57 -8.47 -21.54
CA GLY A 244 15.70 -8.01 -20.73
C GLY A 244 16.72 -7.22 -21.55
#